data_fa06f9f0a261c99413c98c211e312967
#
_entry.id   fa06f9f0a261c99413c98c211e312967
#
_cell.length_a   1.000
_cell.length_b   1.000
_cell.length_c   1.000
_cell.angle_alpha   90.00
_cell.angle_beta   90.00
_cell.angle_gamma   90.00
#
_symmetry.space_group_name_H-M   'P 1'
#
loop_
_entity.id
_entity.type
_entity.pdbx_description
1 polymer ?
#
loop_
_entity_poly.entity_id
_entity_poly.type
_entity_poly.pdbx_seq_one_letter_code
_entity_poly.pdbx_strand_id
1 'polypeptide(L)'
;MRDVITANLPAKDFGETANFYERLGFLVEFRDEGWMILSRGPLEIEFFPHPDINPRDSWFSACVRVADVDGLHQAWSAVGLPETGIPRLTPLRNEDWGFRMFALVDPNGSLLRCMSPIVLGDAD
;
A
#
# COMPACT_ATOMS: atom_id res chain seq x y z
N MET A 1 -23.26 -7.97 -0.23
CA MET A 1 -22.16 -6.99 -0.21
C MET A 1 -21.71 -6.76 1.21
N ARG A 2 -20.43 -6.69 1.43
CA ARG A 2 -19.84 -6.44 2.75
C ARG A 2 -19.62 -4.94 2.94
N ASP A 3 -20.00 -4.42 4.10
CA ASP A 3 -19.73 -3.03 4.42
C ASP A 3 -18.22 -2.83 4.53
N VAL A 4 -17.71 -1.72 4.00
CA VAL A 4 -16.29 -1.45 3.98
C VAL A 4 -16.04 0.06 3.96
N ILE A 5 -14.93 0.45 4.58
CA ILE A 5 -14.38 1.80 4.42
C ILE A 5 -13.04 1.62 3.73
N THR A 6 -12.80 2.37 2.66
CA THR A 6 -11.55 2.29 1.92
C THR A 6 -10.74 3.55 2.07
N ALA A 7 -9.41 3.43 1.90
CA ALA A 7 -8.55 4.59 1.77
C ALA A 7 -8.80 5.24 0.40
N ASN A 8 -8.74 6.56 0.36
CA ASN A 8 -8.86 7.33 -0.88
C ASN A 8 -7.60 8.19 -1.00
N LEU A 9 -6.70 7.77 -1.88
CA LEU A 9 -5.36 8.33 -1.98
C LEU A 9 -5.21 9.15 -3.25
N PRO A 10 -4.29 10.13 -3.25
CA PRO A 10 -4.07 10.96 -4.44
C PRO A 10 -3.28 10.20 -5.50
N ALA A 11 -3.56 10.51 -6.75
CA ALA A 11 -2.79 10.03 -7.88
C ALA A 11 -2.48 11.18 -8.81
N LYS A 12 -1.20 11.42 -9.06
CA LYS A 12 -0.76 12.43 -10.00
C LYS A 12 -1.21 12.08 -11.41
N ASP A 13 -1.14 10.78 -11.73
CA ASP A 13 -1.55 10.22 -13.01
C ASP A 13 -2.09 8.83 -12.76
N PHE A 14 -3.33 8.57 -13.17
CA PHE A 14 -3.96 7.27 -12.94
C PHE A 14 -3.24 6.13 -13.66
N GLY A 15 -2.75 6.37 -14.87
CA GLY A 15 -2.05 5.33 -15.62
C GLY A 15 -0.76 4.90 -14.95
N GLU A 16 0.05 5.85 -14.51
CA GLU A 16 1.29 5.56 -13.79
C GLU A 16 1.00 4.86 -12.46
N THR A 17 -0.01 5.33 -11.73
CA THR A 17 -0.39 4.75 -10.44
C THR A 17 -0.87 3.31 -10.62
N ALA A 18 -1.73 3.07 -11.61
CA ALA A 18 -2.20 1.72 -11.91
C ALA A 18 -1.03 0.79 -12.27
N ASN A 19 -0.11 1.24 -13.12
CA ASN A 19 1.05 0.44 -13.51
C ASN A 19 1.90 0.06 -12.30
N PHE A 20 2.11 0.99 -11.39
CA PHE A 20 2.87 0.74 -10.18
C PHE A 20 2.21 -0.36 -9.33
N TYR A 21 0.92 -0.20 -9.04
CA TYR A 21 0.20 -1.15 -8.19
C TYR A 21 -0.02 -2.50 -8.87
N GLU A 22 -0.15 -2.53 -10.20
CA GLU A 22 -0.26 -3.79 -10.91
C GLU A 22 0.98 -4.66 -10.74
N ARG A 23 2.17 -4.06 -10.66
CA ARG A 23 3.39 -4.80 -10.35
C ARG A 23 3.35 -5.41 -8.96
N LEU A 24 2.57 -4.84 -8.06
CA LEU A 24 2.39 -5.33 -6.70
C LEU A 24 1.21 -6.33 -6.58
N GLY A 25 0.59 -6.68 -7.70
CA GLY A 25 -0.48 -7.67 -7.72
C GLY A 25 -1.89 -7.11 -7.66
N PHE A 26 -2.05 -5.79 -7.76
CA PHE A 26 -3.38 -5.19 -7.80
C PHE A 26 -3.98 -5.25 -9.19
N LEU A 27 -5.29 -5.27 -9.25
CA LEU A 27 -6.07 -5.22 -10.48
C LEU A 27 -6.91 -3.94 -10.49
N VAL A 28 -7.12 -3.38 -11.68
CA VAL A 28 -8.02 -2.24 -11.84
C VAL A 28 -9.46 -2.75 -11.87
N GLU A 29 -10.23 -2.41 -10.84
CA GLU A 29 -11.65 -2.77 -10.75
C GLU A 29 -12.53 -1.76 -11.45
N PHE A 30 -12.17 -0.48 -11.38
CA PHE A 30 -12.90 0.61 -11.99
C PHE A 30 -11.96 1.78 -12.26
N ARG A 31 -12.22 2.49 -13.36
CA ARG A 31 -11.45 3.69 -13.66
C ARG A 31 -12.24 4.59 -14.59
N ASP A 32 -12.36 5.86 -14.19
CA ASP A 32 -12.77 6.93 -15.10
C ASP A 32 -11.87 8.14 -14.86
N GLU A 33 -12.27 9.31 -15.31
CA GLU A 33 -11.43 10.50 -15.22
C GLU A 33 -11.25 11.00 -13.79
N GLY A 34 -12.19 10.71 -12.91
CA GLY A 34 -12.19 11.26 -11.55
C GLY A 34 -12.07 10.23 -10.44
N TRP A 35 -12.00 8.94 -10.76
CA TRP A 35 -12.05 7.91 -9.74
C TRP A 35 -11.43 6.61 -10.26
N MET A 36 -10.64 5.97 -9.45
CA MET A 36 -10.05 4.68 -9.78
C MET A 36 -10.07 3.78 -8.55
N ILE A 37 -10.44 2.52 -8.74
CA ILE A 37 -10.47 1.52 -7.68
C ILE A 37 -9.55 0.38 -8.07
N LEU A 38 -8.63 0.03 -7.19
CA LEU A 38 -7.73 -1.10 -7.35
C LEU A 38 -7.98 -2.12 -6.25
N SER A 39 -7.81 -3.40 -6.56
CA SER A 39 -7.96 -4.46 -5.57
C SER A 39 -6.86 -5.51 -5.68
N ARG A 40 -6.52 -6.10 -4.55
CA ARG A 40 -5.62 -7.26 -4.46
C ARG A 40 -6.23 -8.22 -3.43
N GLY A 41 -6.92 -9.27 -3.89
CA GLY A 41 -7.70 -10.10 -3.00
C GLY A 41 -8.73 -9.25 -2.25
N PRO A 42 -8.81 -9.33 -0.92
CA PRO A 42 -9.76 -8.54 -0.15
C PRO A 42 -9.33 -7.07 0.06
N LEU A 43 -8.10 -6.72 -0.32
CA LEU A 43 -7.62 -5.35 -0.16
C LEU A 43 -8.13 -4.47 -1.30
N GLU A 44 -8.54 -3.26 -0.96
CA GLU A 44 -9.10 -2.30 -1.90
C GLU A 44 -8.57 -0.92 -1.60
N ILE A 45 -8.15 -0.19 -2.64
CA ILE A 45 -7.68 1.19 -2.53
C ILE A 45 -8.38 2.00 -3.60
N GLU A 46 -8.83 3.20 -3.26
CA GLU A 46 -9.42 4.13 -4.20
C GLU A 46 -8.49 5.32 -4.40
N PHE A 47 -8.56 5.91 -5.57
CA PHE A 47 -7.71 7.04 -5.93
C PHE A 47 -8.52 8.18 -6.52
N PHE A 48 -8.09 9.40 -6.21
CA PHE A 48 -8.63 10.61 -6.83
C PHE A 48 -7.51 11.36 -7.57
N PRO A 49 -7.84 12.11 -8.63
CA PRO A 49 -6.81 12.82 -9.37
C PRO A 49 -6.26 14.00 -8.57
N HIS A 50 -4.94 14.12 -8.55
CA HIS A 50 -4.24 15.22 -7.89
C HIS A 50 -2.98 15.53 -8.70
N PRO A 51 -3.12 16.14 -9.88
CA PRO A 51 -1.99 16.29 -10.82
C PRO A 51 -0.84 17.13 -10.28
N ASP A 52 -1.12 18.02 -9.33
CA ASP A 52 -0.10 18.92 -8.78
C ASP A 52 0.52 18.43 -7.48
N ILE A 53 0.24 17.19 -7.07
CA ILE A 53 0.80 16.69 -5.82
C ILE A 53 2.32 16.65 -5.88
N ASN A 54 2.96 17.11 -4.80
CA ASN A 54 4.39 16.94 -4.61
C ASN A 54 4.58 15.71 -3.71
N PRO A 55 5.11 14.60 -4.23
CA PRO A 55 5.24 13.38 -3.43
C PRO A 55 6.06 13.55 -2.16
N ARG A 56 7.02 14.46 -2.16
CA ARG A 56 7.86 14.70 -0.98
C ARG A 56 7.11 15.35 0.17
N ASP A 57 6.02 16.05 -0.15
CA ASP A 57 5.22 16.78 0.84
C ASP A 57 3.89 16.09 1.11
N SER A 58 3.70 14.88 0.62
CA SER A 58 2.45 14.16 0.79
C SER A 58 2.25 13.71 2.24
N TRP A 59 1.06 13.97 2.75
CA TRP A 59 0.64 13.54 4.09
C TRP A 59 -0.36 12.39 4.05
N PHE A 60 -0.67 11.88 2.86
CA PHE A 60 -1.65 10.82 2.70
C PHE A 60 -1.08 9.49 3.14
N SER A 61 -1.91 8.71 3.82
CA SER A 61 -1.48 7.41 4.33
C SER A 61 -2.66 6.46 4.46
N ALA A 62 -2.34 5.18 4.60
CA ALA A 62 -3.31 4.14 4.88
C ALA A 62 -2.64 3.06 5.74
N CYS A 63 -3.45 2.36 6.53
CA CYS A 63 -3.00 1.19 7.26
C CYS A 63 -3.54 -0.04 6.55
N VAL A 64 -2.66 -0.96 6.20
CA VAL A 64 -2.99 -2.21 5.52
C VAL A 64 -2.80 -3.34 6.52
N ARG A 65 -3.89 -3.89 7.00
CA ARG A 65 -3.85 -4.97 7.98
C ARG A 65 -4.09 -6.28 7.28
N VAL A 66 -3.13 -7.19 7.41
CA VAL A 66 -3.17 -8.47 6.70
C VAL A 66 -2.88 -9.60 7.67
N ALA A 67 -3.31 -10.80 7.31
CA ALA A 67 -3.06 -11.98 8.14
C ALA A 67 -1.61 -12.45 8.00
N ASP A 68 -1.00 -12.27 6.83
CA ASP A 68 0.35 -12.76 6.54
C ASP A 68 1.20 -11.62 5.98
N VAL A 69 1.73 -10.79 6.88
CA VAL A 69 2.56 -9.65 6.48
C VAL A 69 3.90 -10.12 5.89
N ASP A 70 4.41 -11.25 6.33
CA ASP A 70 5.67 -11.80 5.80
C ASP A 70 5.49 -12.18 4.32
N GLY A 71 4.40 -12.85 3.99
CA GLY A 71 4.11 -13.22 2.61
C GLY A 71 3.89 -12.02 1.72
N LEU A 72 3.20 -11.00 2.22
CA LEU A 72 2.99 -9.76 1.48
C LEU A 72 4.32 -9.07 1.20
N HIS A 73 5.16 -8.94 2.21
CA HIS A 73 6.47 -8.31 2.05
C HIS A 73 7.34 -9.08 1.05
N GLN A 74 7.32 -10.41 1.13
CA GLN A 74 8.06 -11.24 0.19
C GLN A 74 7.60 -11.01 -1.25
N ALA A 75 6.29 -11.00 -1.47
CA ALA A 75 5.72 -10.76 -2.80
C ALA A 75 6.11 -9.39 -3.34
N TRP A 76 6.03 -8.35 -2.51
CA TRP A 76 6.36 -7.00 -2.94
C TRP A 76 7.86 -6.75 -3.06
N SER A 77 8.68 -7.47 -2.29
CA SER A 77 10.14 -7.39 -2.42
C SER A 77 10.63 -7.87 -3.79
N ALA A 78 9.89 -8.79 -4.41
CA ALA A 78 10.26 -9.30 -5.74
C ALA A 78 10.20 -8.25 -6.84
N VAL A 79 9.50 -7.12 -6.59
CA VAL A 79 9.41 -6.03 -7.56
C VAL A 79 10.73 -5.25 -7.66
N GLY A 80 11.54 -5.25 -6.59
CA GLY A 80 12.85 -4.62 -6.61
C GLY A 80 12.84 -3.13 -6.30
N LEU A 81 11.89 -2.66 -5.50
CA LEU A 81 11.87 -1.25 -5.10
C LEU A 81 13.04 -0.94 -4.15
N PRO A 82 13.57 0.28 -4.19
CA PRO A 82 14.60 0.69 -3.24
C PRO A 82 14.04 0.79 -1.82
N GLU A 83 14.93 0.77 -0.83
CA GLU A 83 14.54 0.92 0.58
C GLU A 83 14.44 2.38 0.99
N THR A 84 14.96 3.30 0.19
CA THR A 84 14.92 4.73 0.45
C THR A 84 14.39 5.46 -0.79
N GLY A 85 13.92 6.69 -0.58
CA GLY A 85 13.39 7.51 -1.67
C GLY A 85 11.92 7.27 -1.93
N ILE A 86 11.45 7.73 -3.07
CA ILE A 86 10.06 7.60 -3.51
C ILE A 86 10.07 7.05 -4.93
N PRO A 87 9.45 5.90 -5.21
CA PRO A 87 8.82 4.99 -4.26
C PRO A 87 9.84 4.15 -3.48
N ARG A 88 9.38 3.52 -2.38
CA ARG A 88 10.26 2.64 -1.60
C ARG A 88 9.47 1.56 -0.89
N LEU A 89 10.20 0.51 -0.52
CA LEU A 89 9.69 -0.58 0.32
C LEU A 89 10.69 -0.78 1.45
N THR A 90 10.26 -0.60 2.69
CA THR A 90 11.15 -0.73 3.83
C THR A 90 11.30 -2.18 4.27
N PRO A 91 12.36 -2.52 5.02
CA PRO A 91 12.47 -3.86 5.59
C PRO A 91 11.34 -4.18 6.55
N LEU A 92 11.01 -5.47 6.62
CA LEU A 92 10.02 -5.99 7.55
C LEU A 92 10.66 -6.19 8.91
N ARG A 93 10.00 -5.73 9.97
CA ARG A 93 10.54 -5.90 11.32
C ARG A 93 9.44 -5.84 12.38
N ASN A 94 9.76 -6.35 13.55
CA ASN A 94 8.87 -6.26 14.71
C ASN A 94 9.04 -4.89 15.37
N GLU A 95 7.90 -4.26 15.65
CA GLU A 95 7.87 -2.98 16.37
C GLU A 95 7.55 -3.20 17.85
N ASP A 96 7.96 -2.26 18.68
CA ASP A 96 7.79 -2.36 20.14
C ASP A 96 6.33 -2.37 20.57
N TRP A 97 5.45 -1.85 19.73
CA TRP A 97 4.02 -1.72 20.04
C TRP A 97 3.19 -2.89 19.56
N GLY A 98 3.82 -4.04 19.32
CA GLY A 98 3.10 -5.31 19.13
C GLY A 98 2.74 -5.67 17.72
N PHE A 99 3.26 -4.97 16.72
CA PHE A 99 3.01 -5.26 15.32
C PHE A 99 4.31 -5.56 14.57
N ARG A 100 4.22 -6.50 13.65
CA ARG A 100 5.26 -6.75 12.66
C ARG A 100 4.86 -6.01 11.40
N MET A 101 5.73 -5.13 10.89
CA MET A 101 5.33 -4.23 9.83
C MET A 101 6.46 -3.81 8.90
N PHE A 102 6.04 -3.34 7.74
CA PHE A 102 6.89 -2.61 6.80
C PHE A 102 6.08 -1.46 6.22
N ALA A 103 6.74 -0.58 5.51
CA ALA A 103 6.09 0.55 4.83
C ALA A 103 6.34 0.49 3.32
N LEU A 104 5.29 0.79 2.57
CA LEU A 104 5.37 1.05 1.15
C LEU A 104 5.07 2.53 0.94
N VAL A 105 5.93 3.24 0.22
CA VAL A 105 5.62 4.60 -0.24
C VAL A 105 5.47 4.52 -1.75
N ASP A 106 4.30 4.92 -2.24
CA ASP A 106 4.01 4.84 -3.67
C ASP A 106 4.59 6.07 -4.41
N PRO A 107 4.54 6.10 -5.75
CA PRO A 107 5.12 7.23 -6.50
C PRO A 107 4.49 8.58 -6.20
N ASN A 108 3.28 8.60 -5.63
CA ASN A 108 2.60 9.84 -5.26
C ASN A 108 2.96 10.30 -3.84
N GLY A 109 3.81 9.54 -3.14
CA GLY A 109 4.24 9.86 -1.79
C GLY A 109 3.28 9.37 -0.70
N SER A 110 2.28 8.57 -1.04
CA SER A 110 1.37 8.01 -0.04
C SER A 110 2.04 6.88 0.72
N LEU A 111 1.88 6.90 2.04
CA LEU A 111 2.49 5.92 2.94
C LEU A 111 1.47 4.82 3.27
N LEU A 112 1.80 3.59 2.90
CA LEU A 112 1.00 2.42 3.28
C LEU A 112 1.76 1.65 4.34
N ARG A 113 1.23 1.63 5.57
CA ARG A 113 1.79 0.84 6.67
C ARG A 113 1.14 -0.52 6.65
N CYS A 114 1.94 -1.54 6.33
CA CYS A 114 1.45 -2.91 6.18
C CYS A 114 1.85 -3.70 7.41
N MET A 115 0.89 -4.34 8.07
CA MET A 115 1.15 -4.92 9.39
C MET A 115 0.25 -6.09 9.72
N SER A 116 0.78 -6.94 10.59
CA SER A 116 -0.01 -7.94 11.30
C SER A 116 0.42 -7.97 12.76
N PRO A 117 -0.46 -8.40 13.68
CA PRO A 117 -0.06 -8.52 15.09
C PRO A 117 1.04 -9.54 15.25
N ILE A 118 1.95 -9.29 16.20
CA ILE A 118 2.95 -10.30 16.59
C ILE A 118 2.22 -11.36 17.39
N VAL A 119 2.36 -12.63 16.97
CA VAL A 119 1.73 -13.75 17.67
C VAL A 119 2.70 -14.26 18.71
N LEU A 120 2.44 -13.93 19.98
CA LEU A 120 3.32 -14.28 21.08
C LEU A 120 3.00 -15.64 21.68
N GLY A 121 1.73 -16.03 21.70
CA GLY A 121 1.32 -17.28 22.33
C GLY A 121 1.81 -18.52 21.63
N ASP A 122 2.07 -18.44 20.35
CA ASP A 122 2.50 -19.60 19.56
C ASP A 122 3.95 -19.97 19.83
N ALA A 123 4.67 -19.12 20.54
CA ALA A 123 6.04 -19.41 20.92
C ALA A 123 6.13 -20.47 22.03
N ASP A 124 5.02 -20.80 22.62
CA ASP A 124 4.97 -21.74 23.74
C ASP A 124 5.09 -23.20 23.29
#